data_b6665272c7de877f75fafbc6ad2f0291
#
_entry.id   b6665272c7de877f75fafbc6ad2f0291
#
_cell.length_a   1.000
_cell.length_b   1.000
_cell.length_c   1.000
_cell.angle_alpha   90.00
_cell.angle_beta   90.00
_cell.angle_gamma   90.00
#
_symmetry.space_group_name_H-M   'P 1'
#
loop_
_entity.id
_entity.type
_entity.pdbx_description
1 polymer ?
#
loop_
_entity_poly.entity_id
_entity_poly.type
_entity_poly.pdbx_seq_one_letter_code
_entity_poly.pdbx_strand_id
1 'polypeptide(L)'
;MFVGNETIAEFDAELAEAINAETRRQEEHIELIASENYASPRTMEAQGSVLTNKYAEGYPGKRYYGGCEHVDKAEVLAVERAKTLFGADFANVQPHSGSQANAAVYLALLEGGDTVLGMSLADGGHLTHGATVNFSGKLYNPVQYGIDTVTGEVDYDNIASLAKEHQPKMIVAGFSAYSRRLDWQKFRDIADAVGAYLLVDMAHVAGLVAAGEYPNPVPYADVVTSTTHKTLCGPRGGIILARSNPEIEKKLNSALFPGSQGGPLMHVIAAKAVAFKEAMTPEFKDYQAQTLANARAIAKGLLERGYSIVSGGTDNHLLLLDLVDKDITGKAADAAPVSYTHLRAHETLI
;
A
#
# COMPACT_ATOMS: atom_id res chain seq x y z
N MET A 1 -27.62 -28.61 -4.54
CA MET A 1 -26.23 -28.56 -5.00
C MET A 1 -25.27 -28.18 -3.86
N PHE A 2 -25.57 -27.26 -3.04
CA PHE A 2 -24.85 -27.02 -1.77
C PHE A 2 -25.85 -27.40 -0.65
N VAL A 3 -25.75 -28.64 -0.17
CA VAL A 3 -26.73 -29.28 0.68
C VAL A 3 -26.25 -29.27 2.12
N GLY A 4 -25.66 -28.23 2.57
CA GLY A 4 -25.26 -28.20 3.95
C GLY A 4 -25.25 -26.77 4.47
N ASN A 5 -25.90 -26.58 5.57
CA ASN A 5 -25.66 -25.46 6.47
C ASN A 5 -24.46 -25.79 7.39
N GLU A 6 -23.64 -26.77 7.01
CA GLU A 6 -22.46 -27.19 7.76
C GLU A 6 -21.48 -26.04 7.80
N THR A 7 -20.96 -25.79 8.96
CA THR A 7 -19.85 -24.83 9.16
C THR A 7 -18.54 -25.44 8.65
N ILE A 8 -17.49 -24.62 8.50
CA ILE A 8 -16.16 -25.14 8.15
C ILE A 8 -15.73 -26.19 9.21
N ALA A 9 -16.03 -25.95 10.49
CA ALA A 9 -15.65 -26.86 11.57
C ALA A 9 -16.32 -28.25 11.46
N GLU A 10 -17.52 -28.30 10.92
CA GLU A 10 -18.25 -29.57 10.71
C GLU A 10 -17.80 -30.31 9.44
N PHE A 11 -17.38 -29.55 8.42
CA PHE A 11 -16.97 -30.09 7.12
C PHE A 11 -15.47 -30.36 7.01
N ASP A 12 -14.64 -29.46 7.54
CA ASP A 12 -13.17 -29.53 7.50
C ASP A 12 -12.59 -29.02 8.82
N ALA A 13 -12.52 -29.94 9.78
CA ALA A 13 -12.04 -29.63 11.13
C ALA A 13 -10.56 -29.19 11.16
N GLU A 14 -9.74 -29.68 10.25
CA GLU A 14 -8.30 -29.33 10.18
C GLU A 14 -8.14 -27.86 9.75
N LEU A 15 -8.86 -27.43 8.72
CA LEU A 15 -8.89 -26.03 8.28
C LEU A 15 -9.48 -25.11 9.36
N ALA A 16 -10.57 -25.56 10.01
CA ALA A 16 -11.19 -24.80 11.09
C ALA A 16 -10.21 -24.57 12.26
N GLU A 17 -9.43 -25.60 12.64
CA GLU A 17 -8.41 -25.46 13.69
C GLU A 17 -7.31 -24.46 13.30
N ALA A 18 -6.86 -24.47 12.03
CA ALA A 18 -5.89 -23.50 11.54
C ALA A 18 -6.41 -22.07 11.62
N ILE A 19 -7.69 -21.83 11.21
CA ILE A 19 -8.33 -20.51 11.30
C ILE A 19 -8.46 -20.07 12.76
N ASN A 20 -8.90 -20.97 13.65
CA ASN A 20 -9.06 -20.67 15.05
C ASN A 20 -7.72 -20.40 15.74
N ALA A 21 -6.65 -21.12 15.37
CA ALA A 21 -5.31 -20.89 15.87
C ALA A 21 -4.79 -19.49 15.44
N GLU A 22 -5.02 -19.10 14.18
CA GLU A 22 -4.65 -17.76 13.70
C GLU A 22 -5.49 -16.66 14.40
N THR A 23 -6.77 -16.89 14.64
CA THR A 23 -7.62 -15.96 15.41
C THR A 23 -7.04 -15.72 16.80
N ARG A 24 -6.71 -16.81 17.53
CA ARG A 24 -6.06 -16.70 18.83
C ARG A 24 -4.73 -15.96 18.76
N ARG A 25 -3.90 -16.26 17.74
CA ARG A 25 -2.63 -15.58 17.55
C ARG A 25 -2.83 -14.07 17.39
N GLN A 26 -3.79 -13.64 16.59
CA GLN A 26 -4.06 -12.21 16.38
C GLN A 26 -4.58 -11.52 17.64
N GLU A 27 -5.34 -12.21 18.49
CA GLU A 27 -5.88 -11.65 19.73
C GLU A 27 -4.83 -11.60 20.86
N GLU A 28 -3.92 -12.59 20.93
CA GLU A 28 -3.00 -12.76 22.05
C GLU A 28 -1.63 -12.11 21.81
N HIS A 29 -1.28 -11.74 20.57
CA HIS A 29 0.03 -11.22 20.22
C HIS A 29 -0.02 -9.74 19.86
N ILE A 30 1.05 -9.02 20.22
CA ILE A 30 1.28 -7.65 19.77
C ILE A 30 1.92 -7.70 18.38
N GLU A 31 1.22 -7.15 17.38
CA GLU A 31 1.72 -7.09 16.01
C GLU A 31 2.62 -5.85 15.82
N LEU A 32 3.88 -6.08 15.43
CA LEU A 32 4.86 -5.03 15.12
C LEU A 32 5.27 -5.01 13.66
N ILE A 33 4.66 -5.83 12.82
CA ILE A 33 4.86 -5.75 11.36
C ILE A 33 4.11 -4.53 10.85
N ALA A 34 4.84 -3.49 10.42
CA ALA A 34 4.29 -2.19 10.04
C ALA A 34 3.29 -2.25 8.87
N SER A 35 3.35 -3.29 8.05
CA SER A 35 2.44 -3.54 6.92
C SER A 35 1.19 -4.36 7.29
N GLU A 36 1.08 -4.87 8.51
CA GLU A 36 -0.10 -5.60 8.98
C GLU A 36 -1.08 -4.69 9.72
N ASN A 37 -2.36 -4.99 9.60
CA ASN A 37 -3.44 -4.36 10.33
C ASN A 37 -4.69 -5.25 10.31
N TYR A 38 -5.69 -4.90 11.09
CA TYR A 38 -6.92 -5.67 11.25
C TYR A 38 -8.06 -5.02 10.49
N ALA A 39 -8.74 -5.81 9.64
CA ALA A 39 -9.98 -5.40 8.98
C ALA A 39 -11.15 -5.50 9.97
N SER A 40 -12.12 -4.60 9.84
CA SER A 40 -13.32 -4.63 10.68
C SER A 40 -14.18 -5.87 10.40
N PRO A 41 -15.02 -6.32 11.38
CA PRO A 41 -15.98 -7.38 11.13
C PRO A 41 -16.89 -7.12 9.92
N ARG A 42 -17.29 -5.88 9.67
CA ARG A 42 -18.10 -5.48 8.50
C ARG A 42 -17.33 -5.65 7.18
N THR A 43 -16.04 -5.33 7.18
CA THR A 43 -15.17 -5.59 6.03
C THR A 43 -15.04 -7.09 5.75
N MET A 44 -14.89 -7.90 6.80
CA MET A 44 -14.84 -9.37 6.70
C MET A 44 -16.18 -9.96 6.22
N GLU A 45 -17.33 -9.45 6.70
CA GLU A 45 -18.66 -9.84 6.25
C GLU A 45 -18.86 -9.56 4.75
N ALA A 46 -18.48 -8.37 4.29
CA ALA A 46 -18.56 -8.02 2.87
C ALA A 46 -17.70 -8.95 2.00
N GLN A 47 -16.51 -9.31 2.49
CA GLN A 47 -15.56 -10.19 1.79
C GLN A 47 -16.07 -11.64 1.72
N GLY A 48 -16.79 -12.13 2.74
CA GLY A 48 -17.45 -13.44 2.78
C GLY A 48 -18.81 -13.48 2.08
N SER A 49 -19.23 -12.43 1.40
CA SER A 49 -20.55 -12.33 0.78
C SER A 49 -20.68 -13.11 -0.53
N VAL A 50 -21.92 -13.30 -0.98
CA VAL A 50 -22.26 -13.95 -2.26
C VAL A 50 -21.72 -13.22 -3.50
N LEU A 51 -21.19 -12.01 -3.34
CA LEU A 51 -20.54 -11.26 -4.42
C LEU A 51 -19.31 -11.98 -4.98
N THR A 52 -18.72 -12.92 -4.23
CA THR A 52 -17.65 -13.81 -4.70
C THR A 52 -18.06 -14.64 -5.92
N ASN A 53 -19.35 -14.90 -6.10
CA ASN A 53 -19.87 -15.74 -7.19
C ASN A 53 -20.03 -14.97 -8.52
N LYS A 54 -19.98 -13.62 -8.49
CA LYS A 54 -20.34 -12.82 -9.66
C LYS A 54 -19.15 -12.48 -10.54
N TYR A 55 -19.21 -12.92 -11.78
CA TYR A 55 -18.26 -12.54 -12.83
C TYR A 55 -18.64 -11.19 -13.46
N ALA A 56 -17.78 -10.18 -13.37
CA ALA A 56 -18.11 -8.80 -13.72
C ALA A 56 -17.00 -8.08 -14.53
N GLU A 57 -16.45 -8.74 -15.56
CA GLU A 57 -15.47 -8.12 -16.46
C GLU A 57 -15.98 -6.82 -17.06
N GLY A 58 -15.11 -5.84 -17.19
CA GLY A 58 -15.42 -4.48 -17.59
C GLY A 58 -15.60 -3.55 -16.38
N TYR A 59 -16.34 -2.48 -16.58
CA TYR A 59 -16.56 -1.42 -15.58
C TYR A 59 -18.05 -1.16 -15.40
N PRO A 60 -18.51 -0.52 -14.31
CA PRO A 60 -19.91 -0.21 -14.08
C PRO A 60 -20.59 0.41 -15.31
N GLY A 61 -21.73 -0.15 -15.71
CA GLY A 61 -22.46 0.26 -16.90
C GLY A 61 -21.85 -0.17 -18.25
N LYS A 62 -20.67 -0.81 -18.23
CA LYS A 62 -19.97 -1.30 -19.43
C LYS A 62 -19.39 -2.69 -19.17
N ARG A 63 -20.23 -3.63 -18.72
CA ARG A 63 -19.81 -5.01 -18.42
C ARG A 63 -19.91 -5.89 -19.66
N TYR A 64 -19.08 -6.92 -19.70
CA TYR A 64 -19.14 -7.93 -20.75
C TYR A 64 -20.21 -8.99 -20.48
N TYR A 65 -20.72 -9.08 -19.24
CA TYR A 65 -21.73 -10.06 -18.81
C TYR A 65 -22.95 -9.36 -18.20
N GLY A 66 -24.13 -10.02 -18.33
CA GLY A 66 -25.36 -9.55 -17.72
C GLY A 66 -25.43 -9.78 -16.21
N GLY A 67 -26.46 -9.25 -15.56
CA GLY A 67 -26.74 -9.43 -14.14
C GLY A 67 -25.78 -8.67 -13.21
N CYS A 68 -25.22 -7.55 -13.66
CA CYS A 68 -24.25 -6.77 -12.92
C CYS A 68 -24.83 -5.55 -12.18
N GLU A 69 -26.13 -5.34 -12.26
CA GLU A 69 -26.82 -4.15 -11.70
C GLU A 69 -26.60 -3.94 -10.20
N HIS A 70 -26.37 -5.01 -9.44
CA HIS A 70 -26.11 -4.92 -8.01
C HIS A 70 -24.63 -4.76 -7.69
N VAL A 71 -23.74 -5.49 -8.38
CA VAL A 71 -22.30 -5.35 -8.20
C VAL A 71 -21.78 -4.02 -8.73
N ASP A 72 -22.42 -3.45 -9.75
CA ASP A 72 -22.13 -2.09 -10.22
C ASP A 72 -22.33 -1.05 -9.11
N LYS A 73 -23.42 -1.18 -8.32
CA LYS A 73 -23.64 -0.31 -7.16
C LYS A 73 -22.52 -0.42 -6.13
N ALA A 74 -22.06 -1.63 -5.86
CA ALA A 74 -20.94 -1.84 -4.91
C ALA A 74 -19.64 -1.19 -5.40
N GLU A 75 -19.32 -1.36 -6.69
CA GLU A 75 -18.12 -0.76 -7.27
C GLU A 75 -18.20 0.77 -7.36
N VAL A 76 -19.33 1.32 -7.77
CA VAL A 76 -19.56 2.78 -7.79
C VAL A 76 -19.41 3.36 -6.38
N LEU A 77 -19.95 2.71 -5.35
CA LEU A 77 -19.78 3.15 -3.96
C LEU A 77 -18.29 3.14 -3.55
N ALA A 78 -17.54 2.12 -3.93
CA ALA A 78 -16.11 2.06 -3.63
C ALA A 78 -15.33 3.18 -4.34
N VAL A 79 -15.61 3.42 -5.62
CA VAL A 79 -14.99 4.48 -6.42
C VAL A 79 -15.28 5.86 -5.83
N GLU A 80 -16.54 6.19 -5.58
CA GLU A 80 -16.92 7.52 -5.09
C GLU A 80 -16.40 7.77 -3.66
N ARG A 81 -16.37 6.74 -2.81
CA ARG A 81 -15.77 6.83 -1.49
C ARG A 81 -14.25 7.01 -1.53
N ALA A 82 -13.56 6.31 -2.42
CA ALA A 82 -12.11 6.50 -2.61
C ALA A 82 -11.79 7.92 -3.09
N LYS A 83 -12.54 8.43 -4.07
CA LYS A 83 -12.41 9.82 -4.56
C LYS A 83 -12.63 10.83 -3.44
N THR A 84 -13.69 10.69 -2.68
CA THR A 84 -14.01 11.57 -1.55
C THR A 84 -12.93 11.53 -0.47
N LEU A 85 -12.49 10.31 -0.11
CA LEU A 85 -11.54 10.09 0.99
C LEU A 85 -10.18 10.73 0.72
N PHE A 86 -9.71 10.68 -0.52
CA PHE A 86 -8.38 11.15 -0.92
C PHE A 86 -8.39 12.47 -1.70
N GLY A 87 -9.57 13.02 -2.01
CA GLY A 87 -9.68 14.23 -2.83
C GLY A 87 -9.23 14.01 -4.29
N ALA A 88 -9.47 12.83 -4.83
CA ALA A 88 -9.13 12.46 -6.20
C ALA A 88 -10.33 12.66 -7.14
N ASP A 89 -10.05 12.94 -8.41
CA ASP A 89 -11.09 13.04 -9.45
C ASP A 89 -11.37 11.69 -10.10
N PHE A 90 -10.36 10.82 -10.15
CA PHE A 90 -10.42 9.47 -10.70
C PHE A 90 -10.02 8.44 -9.65
N ALA A 91 -10.72 7.31 -9.61
CA ALA A 91 -10.35 6.13 -8.84
C ALA A 91 -10.65 4.85 -9.60
N ASN A 92 -9.73 3.88 -9.56
CA ASN A 92 -9.97 2.51 -9.97
C ASN A 92 -9.74 1.59 -8.77
N VAL A 93 -10.77 0.83 -8.40
CA VAL A 93 -10.80 -0.02 -7.20
C VAL A 93 -10.65 -1.51 -7.52
N GLN A 94 -10.44 -1.86 -8.80
CA GLN A 94 -10.31 -3.24 -9.24
C GLN A 94 -8.92 -3.90 -9.03
N PRO A 95 -7.78 -3.19 -8.81
CA PRO A 95 -6.51 -3.86 -8.60
C PRO A 95 -6.60 -4.89 -7.47
N HIS A 96 -6.13 -6.13 -7.76
CA HIS A 96 -6.14 -7.23 -6.78
C HIS A 96 -5.11 -7.03 -5.67
N SER A 97 -4.08 -6.24 -5.94
CA SER A 97 -3.02 -5.89 -4.98
C SER A 97 -2.37 -4.55 -5.32
N GLY A 98 -1.57 -3.99 -4.39
CA GLY A 98 -0.74 -2.82 -4.68
C GLY A 98 0.26 -3.07 -5.81
N SER A 99 0.86 -4.26 -5.87
CA SER A 99 1.78 -4.63 -6.95
C SER A 99 1.11 -4.63 -8.32
N GLN A 100 -0.15 -5.08 -8.41
CA GLN A 100 -0.91 -5.03 -9.67
C GLN A 100 -1.38 -3.62 -10.00
N ALA A 101 -1.68 -2.78 -9.00
CA ALA A 101 -1.93 -1.36 -9.22
C ALA A 101 -0.70 -0.68 -9.84
N ASN A 102 0.48 -0.89 -9.27
CA ASN A 102 1.73 -0.37 -9.83
C ASN A 102 1.99 -0.92 -11.23
N ALA A 103 1.84 -2.23 -11.44
CA ALA A 103 2.03 -2.85 -12.77
C ALA A 103 1.10 -2.24 -13.83
N ALA A 104 -0.16 -1.98 -13.49
CA ALA A 104 -1.10 -1.34 -14.41
C ALA A 104 -0.69 0.09 -14.75
N VAL A 105 -0.15 0.86 -13.79
CA VAL A 105 0.38 2.21 -14.05
C VAL A 105 1.59 2.16 -14.97
N TYR A 106 2.53 1.24 -14.74
CA TYR A 106 3.69 1.03 -15.61
C TYR A 106 3.24 0.69 -17.05
N LEU A 107 2.33 -0.27 -17.20
CA LEU A 107 1.79 -0.66 -18.52
C LEU A 107 1.01 0.47 -19.21
N ALA A 108 0.38 1.37 -18.44
CA ALA A 108 -0.40 2.47 -18.98
C ALA A 108 0.48 3.61 -19.53
N LEU A 109 1.63 3.88 -18.89
CA LEU A 109 2.40 5.11 -19.07
C LEU A 109 3.80 4.89 -19.63
N LEU A 110 4.29 3.65 -19.68
CA LEU A 110 5.65 3.31 -20.08
C LEU A 110 5.67 2.24 -21.18
N GLU A 111 6.76 2.24 -21.92
CA GLU A 111 7.13 1.15 -22.83
C GLU A 111 8.21 0.27 -22.19
N GLY A 112 8.31 -0.98 -22.62
CA GLY A 112 9.37 -1.89 -22.16
C GLY A 112 10.77 -1.30 -22.40
N GLY A 113 11.60 -1.28 -21.35
CA GLY A 113 12.94 -0.70 -21.40
C GLY A 113 13.01 0.79 -21.03
N ASP A 114 11.89 1.48 -20.83
CA ASP A 114 11.90 2.85 -20.33
C ASP A 114 12.60 2.95 -18.96
N THR A 115 13.29 4.06 -18.73
CA THR A 115 13.98 4.31 -17.46
C THR A 115 12.99 4.74 -16.38
N VAL A 116 13.10 4.10 -15.22
CA VAL A 116 12.31 4.40 -14.02
C VAL A 116 13.25 4.71 -12.86
N LEU A 117 13.03 5.83 -12.19
CA LEU A 117 13.78 6.23 -10.99
C LEU A 117 12.93 5.95 -9.75
N GLY A 118 13.36 5.02 -8.89
CA GLY A 118 12.63 4.62 -7.69
C GLY A 118 13.53 4.43 -6.48
N MET A 119 12.94 4.37 -5.30
CA MET A 119 13.69 4.15 -4.07
C MET A 119 14.26 2.73 -4.02
N SER A 120 15.55 2.62 -3.68
CA SER A 120 16.25 1.36 -3.49
C SER A 120 15.55 0.49 -2.43
N LEU A 121 15.47 -0.83 -2.70
CA LEU A 121 14.91 -1.77 -1.73
C LEU A 121 15.69 -1.77 -0.42
N ALA A 122 17.02 -1.61 -0.48
CA ALA A 122 17.89 -1.55 0.69
C ALA A 122 17.66 -0.29 1.54
N ASP A 123 17.15 0.78 0.93
CA ASP A 123 16.90 2.06 1.60
C ASP A 123 15.41 2.29 1.95
N GLY A 124 14.61 1.26 1.80
CA GLY A 124 13.19 1.31 2.19
C GLY A 124 12.19 1.34 1.04
N GLY A 125 12.62 1.19 -0.22
CA GLY A 125 11.73 1.08 -1.37
C GLY A 125 10.91 -0.22 -1.37
N HIS A 126 9.89 -0.26 -2.22
CA HIS A 126 9.12 -1.48 -2.45
C HIS A 126 9.70 -2.26 -3.64
N LEU A 127 9.43 -3.58 -3.70
CA LEU A 127 9.84 -4.44 -4.83
C LEU A 127 9.46 -3.84 -6.19
N THR A 128 8.25 -3.27 -6.30
CA THR A 128 7.74 -2.67 -7.53
C THR A 128 8.32 -1.29 -7.87
N HIS A 129 9.27 -0.78 -7.10
CA HIS A 129 9.98 0.48 -7.36
C HIS A 129 11.29 0.27 -8.16
N GLY A 130 11.42 -0.82 -8.89
CA GLY A 130 12.58 -1.11 -9.73
C GLY A 130 13.51 -2.19 -9.21
N ALA A 131 13.11 -2.98 -8.20
CA ALA A 131 13.95 -4.07 -7.72
C ALA A 131 14.18 -5.13 -8.82
N THR A 132 15.43 -5.55 -9.01
CA THR A 132 15.87 -6.43 -10.12
C THR A 132 15.16 -7.78 -10.17
N VAL A 133 14.69 -8.27 -9.03
CA VAL A 133 13.94 -9.54 -8.93
C VAL A 133 12.46 -9.41 -9.30
N ASN A 134 11.94 -8.17 -9.37
CA ASN A 134 10.55 -7.86 -9.66
C ASN A 134 10.33 -7.53 -11.13
N PHE A 135 9.06 -7.55 -11.60
CA PHE A 135 8.72 -7.15 -12.98
C PHE A 135 9.25 -5.77 -13.33
N SER A 136 9.20 -4.82 -12.37
CA SER A 136 9.64 -3.43 -12.55
C SER A 136 11.13 -3.31 -12.87
N GLY A 137 11.96 -4.21 -12.33
CA GLY A 137 13.39 -4.27 -12.66
C GLY A 137 13.74 -5.21 -13.81
N LYS A 138 12.80 -6.08 -14.23
CA LYS A 138 13.03 -7.03 -15.34
C LYS A 138 12.58 -6.50 -16.70
N LEU A 139 11.52 -5.69 -16.73
CA LEU A 139 10.92 -5.19 -17.95
C LEU A 139 11.32 -3.75 -18.27
N TYR A 140 11.80 -3.01 -17.29
CA TYR A 140 12.17 -1.60 -17.37
C TYR A 140 13.64 -1.41 -16.99
N ASN A 141 14.20 -0.24 -17.25
CA ASN A 141 15.56 0.13 -16.85
C ASN A 141 15.55 0.87 -15.51
N PRO A 142 15.75 0.19 -14.37
CA PRO A 142 15.64 0.81 -13.06
C PRO A 142 16.91 1.58 -12.70
N VAL A 143 16.72 2.83 -12.31
CA VAL A 143 17.70 3.65 -11.59
C VAL A 143 17.18 3.81 -10.16
N GLN A 144 18.05 3.69 -9.17
CA GLN A 144 17.63 3.71 -7.77
C GLN A 144 18.24 4.89 -7.02
N TYR A 145 17.42 5.61 -6.26
CA TYR A 145 17.85 6.56 -5.26
C TYR A 145 17.80 5.95 -3.87
N GLY A 146 18.60 6.48 -2.96
CA GLY A 146 18.66 6.04 -1.57
C GLY A 146 18.35 7.16 -0.58
N ILE A 147 18.78 6.92 0.65
CA ILE A 147 18.80 7.90 1.73
C ILE A 147 20.21 8.40 1.96
N ASP A 148 20.33 9.59 2.52
CA ASP A 148 21.61 10.06 3.04
C ASP A 148 22.05 9.19 4.23
N THR A 149 23.26 8.67 4.18
CA THR A 149 23.75 7.68 5.16
C THR A 149 24.05 8.27 6.54
N VAL A 150 24.14 9.61 6.63
CA VAL A 150 24.40 10.31 7.90
C VAL A 150 23.09 10.68 8.60
N THR A 151 22.14 11.21 7.83
CA THR A 151 20.86 11.67 8.38
C THR A 151 19.79 10.59 8.41
N GLY A 152 19.91 9.56 7.55
CA GLY A 152 18.87 8.56 7.33
C GLY A 152 17.65 9.11 6.62
N GLU A 153 17.75 10.27 5.97
CA GLU A 153 16.65 10.92 5.26
C GLU A 153 16.85 10.89 3.74
N VAL A 154 15.75 11.02 3.00
CA VAL A 154 15.77 11.08 1.54
C VAL A 154 16.53 12.31 1.07
N ASP A 155 17.53 12.09 0.20
CA ASP A 155 18.35 13.14 -0.42
C ASP A 155 17.73 13.59 -1.74
N TYR A 156 16.98 14.69 -1.70
CA TYR A 156 16.30 15.24 -2.88
C TYR A 156 17.27 15.82 -3.92
N ASP A 157 18.45 16.30 -3.50
CA ASP A 157 19.46 16.81 -4.43
C ASP A 157 20.11 15.67 -5.22
N ASN A 158 20.31 14.53 -4.58
CA ASN A 158 20.73 13.29 -5.24
C ASN A 158 19.66 12.81 -6.22
N ILE A 159 18.36 12.79 -5.83
CA ILE A 159 17.27 12.41 -6.73
C ILE A 159 17.22 13.32 -7.96
N ALA A 160 17.36 14.63 -7.77
CA ALA A 160 17.39 15.59 -8.88
C ALA A 160 18.58 15.36 -9.82
N SER A 161 19.76 15.05 -9.27
CA SER A 161 20.96 14.72 -10.04
C SER A 161 20.80 13.46 -10.87
N LEU A 162 20.27 12.37 -10.27
CA LEU A 162 19.99 11.12 -10.94
C LEU A 162 18.91 11.30 -12.04
N ALA A 163 17.86 12.07 -11.74
CA ALA A 163 16.80 12.36 -12.72
C ALA A 163 17.39 13.12 -13.94
N LYS A 164 18.26 14.10 -13.71
CA LYS A 164 18.92 14.85 -14.77
C LYS A 164 19.87 13.98 -15.60
N GLU A 165 20.62 13.08 -14.96
CA GLU A 165 21.59 12.20 -15.61
C GLU A 165 20.89 11.13 -16.46
N HIS A 166 19.87 10.46 -15.89
CA HIS A 166 19.26 9.28 -16.48
C HIS A 166 17.96 9.55 -17.26
N GLN A 167 17.42 10.77 -17.18
CA GLN A 167 16.21 11.19 -17.91
C GLN A 167 15.07 10.15 -17.82
N PRO A 168 14.62 9.76 -16.58
CA PRO A 168 13.59 8.74 -16.42
C PRO A 168 12.28 9.18 -17.05
N LYS A 169 11.49 8.23 -17.56
CA LYS A 169 10.11 8.44 -17.97
C LYS A 169 9.14 8.51 -16.80
N MET A 170 9.49 7.88 -15.68
CA MET A 170 8.72 7.87 -14.46
C MET A 170 9.62 7.95 -13.24
N ILE A 171 9.23 8.78 -12.29
CA ILE A 171 9.77 8.80 -10.93
C ILE A 171 8.73 8.15 -10.01
N VAL A 172 9.16 7.16 -9.23
CA VAL A 172 8.33 6.47 -8.25
C VAL A 172 8.73 6.95 -6.86
N ALA A 173 7.83 7.68 -6.21
CA ALA A 173 7.97 8.11 -4.84
C ALA A 173 7.09 7.23 -3.91
N GLY A 174 7.52 7.08 -2.66
CA GLY A 174 6.86 6.19 -1.70
C GLY A 174 7.83 5.16 -1.15
N PHE A 175 7.38 4.40 -0.16
CA PHE A 175 8.28 3.52 0.59
C PHE A 175 7.52 2.33 1.19
N SER A 176 8.27 1.30 1.54
CA SER A 176 7.87 0.22 2.45
C SER A 176 8.44 0.43 3.85
N ALA A 177 9.64 0.99 3.98
CA ALA A 177 10.33 1.16 5.25
C ALA A 177 11.10 2.49 5.29
N TYR A 178 10.38 3.56 5.54
CA TYR A 178 10.94 4.90 5.75
C TYR A 178 10.12 5.65 6.80
N SER A 179 10.76 6.18 7.82
CA SER A 179 10.08 6.70 9.02
C SER A 179 9.74 8.19 8.96
N ARG A 180 10.25 8.95 7.99
CA ARG A 180 10.02 10.39 7.88
C ARG A 180 8.96 10.75 6.86
N ARG A 181 8.53 12.01 6.86
CA ARG A 181 7.64 12.55 5.84
C ARG A 181 8.38 12.74 4.53
N LEU A 182 7.73 12.38 3.43
CA LEU A 182 8.18 12.74 2.09
C LEU A 182 7.57 14.07 1.66
N ASP A 183 8.37 14.88 0.98
CA ASP A 183 7.93 16.14 0.39
C ASP A 183 7.51 15.89 -1.07
N TRP A 184 6.19 15.79 -1.28
CA TRP A 184 5.61 15.52 -2.59
C TRP A 184 5.86 16.65 -3.60
N GLN A 185 5.96 17.91 -3.13
CA GLN A 185 6.27 19.04 -4.00
C GLN A 185 7.66 18.93 -4.60
N LYS A 186 8.65 18.56 -3.78
CA LYS A 186 10.03 18.35 -4.28
C LYS A 186 10.08 17.24 -5.34
N PHE A 187 9.37 16.13 -5.13
CA PHE A 187 9.27 15.07 -6.14
C PHE A 187 8.61 15.59 -7.43
N ARG A 188 7.54 16.40 -7.32
CA ARG A 188 6.87 17.01 -8.48
C ARG A 188 7.84 17.92 -9.24
N ASP A 189 8.53 18.80 -8.54
CA ASP A 189 9.49 19.74 -9.14
C ASP A 189 10.61 18.99 -9.90
N ILE A 190 11.12 17.91 -9.32
CA ILE A 190 12.14 17.06 -9.95
C ILE A 190 11.57 16.38 -11.21
N ALA A 191 10.37 15.82 -11.12
CA ALA A 191 9.74 15.16 -12.26
C ALA A 191 9.44 16.13 -13.40
N ASP A 192 8.94 17.33 -13.10
CA ASP A 192 8.69 18.39 -14.08
C ASP A 192 9.98 18.84 -14.77
N ALA A 193 11.09 18.94 -14.03
CA ALA A 193 12.37 19.37 -14.58
C ALA A 193 12.92 18.44 -15.68
N VAL A 194 12.49 17.17 -15.71
CA VAL A 194 12.92 16.17 -16.70
C VAL A 194 11.77 15.64 -17.56
N GLY A 195 10.54 16.16 -17.39
CA GLY A 195 9.36 15.73 -18.13
C GLY A 195 8.92 14.29 -17.81
N ALA A 196 9.18 13.82 -16.59
CA ALA A 196 8.80 12.49 -16.12
C ALA A 196 7.39 12.47 -15.52
N TYR A 197 6.70 11.33 -15.62
CA TYR A 197 5.54 11.07 -14.78
C TYR A 197 5.96 10.91 -13.32
N LEU A 198 5.12 11.40 -12.40
CA LEU A 198 5.27 11.14 -10.96
C LEU A 198 4.22 10.13 -10.52
N LEU A 199 4.67 8.92 -10.20
CA LEU A 199 3.87 7.90 -9.52
C LEU A 199 4.18 7.96 -8.03
N VAL A 200 3.15 8.12 -7.18
CA VAL A 200 3.30 8.00 -5.73
C VAL A 200 2.61 6.73 -5.23
N ASP A 201 3.38 5.83 -4.66
CA ASP A 201 2.88 4.67 -3.93
C ASP A 201 2.76 5.03 -2.44
N MET A 202 1.54 5.36 -2.00
CA MET A 202 1.25 5.74 -0.61
C MET A 202 0.82 4.57 0.27
N ALA A 203 1.05 3.32 -0.16
CA ALA A 203 0.48 2.12 0.45
C ALA A 203 0.66 2.07 1.98
N HIS A 204 1.85 2.39 2.48
CA HIS A 204 2.13 2.36 3.92
C HIS A 204 1.37 3.42 4.72
N VAL A 205 1.20 4.61 4.14
CA VAL A 205 0.65 5.77 4.85
C VAL A 205 -0.77 6.12 4.45
N ALA A 206 -1.44 5.31 3.62
CA ALA A 206 -2.76 5.64 3.07
C ALA A 206 -3.82 5.92 4.15
N GLY A 207 -3.81 5.20 5.27
CA GLY A 207 -4.69 5.49 6.39
C GLY A 207 -4.39 6.82 7.08
N LEU A 208 -3.11 7.15 7.23
CA LEU A 208 -2.67 8.44 7.76
C LEU A 208 -3.03 9.60 6.83
N VAL A 209 -2.89 9.40 5.51
CA VAL A 209 -3.33 10.38 4.49
C VAL A 209 -4.84 10.59 4.58
N ALA A 210 -5.62 9.51 4.65
CA ALA A 210 -7.08 9.56 4.77
C ALA A 210 -7.55 10.31 6.03
N ALA A 211 -6.80 10.18 7.13
CA ALA A 211 -7.08 10.86 8.39
C ALA A 211 -6.58 12.32 8.44
N GLY A 212 -5.74 12.75 7.49
CA GLY A 212 -5.10 14.05 7.48
C GLY A 212 -3.82 14.15 8.32
N GLU A 213 -3.29 13.00 8.78
CA GLU A 213 -2.09 12.90 9.63
C GLU A 213 -0.78 12.81 8.83
N TYR A 214 -0.88 12.58 7.52
CA TYR A 214 0.26 12.56 6.59
C TYR A 214 -0.08 13.35 5.32
N PRO A 215 0.90 14.00 4.67
CA PRO A 215 0.64 14.80 3.47
C PRO A 215 -0.03 13.98 2.35
N ASN A 216 -1.09 14.53 1.76
CA ASN A 216 -1.78 13.89 0.65
C ASN A 216 -1.00 14.07 -0.66
N PRO A 217 -0.61 12.97 -1.37
CA PRO A 217 0.13 13.06 -2.63
C PRO A 217 -0.74 13.41 -3.85
N VAL A 218 -2.05 13.23 -3.79
CA VAL A 218 -2.96 13.40 -4.95
C VAL A 218 -2.81 14.76 -5.65
N PRO A 219 -2.64 15.89 -4.97
CA PRO A 219 -2.44 17.17 -5.64
C PRO A 219 -1.16 17.29 -6.46
N TYR A 220 -0.16 16.45 -6.21
CA TYR A 220 1.18 16.55 -6.79
C TYR A 220 1.47 15.49 -7.85
N ALA A 221 0.95 14.28 -7.67
CA ALA A 221 1.23 13.13 -8.51
C ALA A 221 0.38 13.12 -9.79
N ASP A 222 0.92 12.53 -10.87
CA ASP A 222 0.12 12.17 -12.04
C ASP A 222 -0.79 10.99 -11.71
N VAL A 223 -0.25 10.01 -10.98
CA VAL A 223 -0.98 8.83 -10.49
C VAL A 223 -0.54 8.51 -9.07
N VAL A 224 -1.50 8.14 -8.24
CA VAL A 224 -1.26 7.62 -6.89
C VAL A 224 -1.77 6.19 -6.81
N THR A 225 -0.96 5.31 -6.25
CA THR A 225 -1.37 3.93 -5.95
C THR A 225 -1.36 3.67 -4.45
N SER A 226 -2.11 2.69 -4.03
CA SER A 226 -2.06 2.20 -2.65
C SER A 226 -2.52 0.76 -2.55
N THR A 227 -2.11 0.10 -1.47
CA THR A 227 -2.84 -1.04 -0.91
C THR A 227 -4.02 -0.56 -0.06
N THR A 228 -4.95 -1.46 0.21
CA THR A 228 -6.11 -1.16 1.08
C THR A 228 -6.02 -1.77 2.48
N HIS A 229 -5.03 -2.63 2.73
CA HIS A 229 -4.95 -3.50 3.93
C HIS A 229 -3.88 -3.13 4.96
N LYS A 230 -3.19 -2.00 4.79
CA LYS A 230 -2.18 -1.52 5.76
C LYS A 230 -2.83 -0.52 6.72
N THR A 231 -2.29 0.68 6.88
CA THR A 231 -2.88 1.71 7.75
C THR A 231 -4.34 2.05 7.40
N LEU A 232 -4.79 1.74 6.18
CA LEU A 232 -6.18 1.98 5.74
C LEU A 232 -7.18 0.95 6.28
N CYS A 233 -6.73 -0.14 6.93
CA CYS A 233 -7.56 -1.14 7.63
C CYS A 233 -8.60 -1.87 6.77
N GLY A 234 -8.43 -1.87 5.46
CA GLY A 234 -9.36 -2.51 4.52
C GLY A 234 -8.99 -3.95 4.16
N PRO A 235 -9.69 -4.54 3.19
CA PRO A 235 -9.36 -5.87 2.68
C PRO A 235 -8.04 -5.85 1.92
N ARG A 236 -7.40 -7.00 1.76
CA ARG A 236 -6.23 -7.13 0.89
C ARG A 236 -6.61 -6.80 -0.55
N GLY A 237 -5.98 -5.79 -1.11
CA GLY A 237 -6.27 -5.26 -2.44
C GLY A 237 -5.45 -4.02 -2.75
N GLY A 238 -5.68 -3.42 -3.92
CA GLY A 238 -5.06 -2.18 -4.35
C GLY A 238 -6.07 -1.17 -4.88
N ILE A 239 -5.63 0.07 -5.03
CA ILE A 239 -6.36 1.17 -5.68
C ILE A 239 -5.41 2.00 -6.53
N ILE A 240 -5.97 2.64 -7.55
CA ILE A 240 -5.31 3.66 -8.38
C ILE A 240 -6.14 4.93 -8.30
N LEU A 241 -5.50 6.06 -8.04
CA LEU A 241 -6.13 7.37 -7.94
C LEU A 241 -5.40 8.35 -8.88
N ALA A 242 -6.12 9.33 -9.39
CA ALA A 242 -5.52 10.42 -10.14
C ALA A 242 -6.36 11.70 -10.05
N ARG A 243 -5.74 12.83 -10.40
CA ARG A 243 -6.47 14.04 -10.76
C ARG A 243 -7.10 13.86 -12.14
N SER A 244 -8.06 14.70 -12.48
CA SER A 244 -8.74 14.63 -13.78
C SER A 244 -7.75 14.76 -14.95
N ASN A 245 -7.60 13.68 -15.69
CA ASN A 245 -6.87 13.61 -16.96
C ASN A 245 -7.45 12.45 -17.79
N PRO A 246 -8.40 12.75 -18.71
CA PRO A 246 -9.11 11.71 -19.48
C PRO A 246 -8.21 10.77 -20.27
N GLU A 247 -7.03 11.23 -20.71
CA GLU A 247 -6.07 10.38 -21.43
C GLU A 247 -5.44 9.36 -20.50
N ILE A 248 -4.94 9.82 -19.34
CA ILE A 248 -4.33 8.95 -18.31
C ILE A 248 -5.39 7.98 -17.76
N GLU A 249 -6.59 8.47 -17.43
CA GLU A 249 -7.70 7.63 -16.91
C GLU A 249 -8.05 6.48 -17.86
N LYS A 250 -8.15 6.79 -19.16
CA LYS A 250 -8.41 5.78 -20.19
C LYS A 250 -7.29 4.74 -20.27
N LYS A 251 -6.04 5.19 -20.24
CA LYS A 251 -4.87 4.30 -20.27
C LYS A 251 -4.82 3.40 -19.03
N LEU A 252 -5.03 3.97 -17.83
CA LEU A 252 -5.07 3.22 -16.56
C LEU A 252 -6.15 2.15 -16.55
N ASN A 253 -7.38 2.50 -16.94
CA ASN A 253 -8.47 1.55 -17.03
C ASN A 253 -8.16 0.43 -18.04
N SER A 254 -7.64 0.76 -19.21
CA SER A 254 -7.32 -0.21 -20.26
C SER A 254 -6.16 -1.13 -19.86
N ALA A 255 -5.13 -0.59 -19.21
CA ALA A 255 -3.98 -1.35 -18.74
C ALA A 255 -4.34 -2.30 -17.60
N LEU A 256 -5.30 -1.93 -16.76
CA LEU A 256 -5.79 -2.81 -15.73
C LEU A 256 -6.72 -3.89 -16.31
N PHE A 257 -7.80 -3.48 -16.96
CA PHE A 257 -8.70 -4.40 -17.65
C PHE A 257 -8.96 -3.91 -19.08
N PRO A 258 -8.69 -4.71 -20.11
CA PRO A 258 -8.26 -6.12 -20.08
C PRO A 258 -6.72 -6.35 -20.04
N GLY A 259 -5.91 -5.29 -19.82
CA GLY A 259 -4.47 -5.33 -20.02
C GLY A 259 -3.71 -6.27 -19.08
N SER A 260 -4.07 -6.34 -17.80
CA SER A 260 -3.34 -7.13 -16.79
C SER A 260 -4.23 -7.96 -15.87
N GLN A 261 -5.52 -7.69 -15.83
CA GLN A 261 -6.51 -8.45 -15.04
C GLN A 261 -7.69 -8.88 -15.91
N GLY A 262 -8.41 -9.94 -15.48
CA GLY A 262 -9.71 -10.37 -15.97
C GLY A 262 -10.83 -9.95 -15.03
N GLY A 263 -11.66 -10.92 -14.59
CA GLY A 263 -12.79 -10.67 -13.69
C GLY A 263 -12.36 -10.02 -12.37
N PRO A 264 -12.99 -8.90 -12.00
CA PRO A 264 -12.70 -8.23 -10.74
C PRO A 264 -13.24 -9.04 -9.56
N LEU A 265 -12.61 -8.88 -8.39
CA LEU A 265 -13.02 -9.53 -7.14
C LEU A 265 -14.12 -8.69 -6.48
N MET A 266 -15.39 -8.93 -6.85
CA MET A 266 -16.51 -8.07 -6.43
C MET A 266 -16.75 -8.07 -4.91
N HIS A 267 -16.48 -9.18 -4.24
CA HIS A 267 -16.52 -9.27 -2.77
C HIS A 267 -15.42 -8.41 -2.10
N VAL A 268 -14.23 -8.35 -2.68
CA VAL A 268 -13.15 -7.47 -2.20
C VAL A 268 -13.48 -6.00 -2.48
N ILE A 269 -14.07 -5.68 -3.64
CA ILE A 269 -14.51 -4.31 -3.97
C ILE A 269 -15.60 -3.85 -2.99
N ALA A 270 -16.56 -4.70 -2.66
CA ALA A 270 -17.56 -4.39 -1.63
C ALA A 270 -16.91 -4.14 -0.25
N ALA A 271 -15.93 -4.96 0.12
CA ALA A 271 -15.16 -4.77 1.35
C ALA A 271 -14.35 -3.46 1.34
N LYS A 272 -13.76 -3.06 0.19
CA LYS A 272 -13.15 -1.73 0.01
C LYS A 272 -14.17 -0.61 0.23
N ALA A 273 -15.39 -0.75 -0.31
CA ALA A 273 -16.44 0.25 -0.10
C ALA A 273 -16.80 0.41 1.38
N VAL A 274 -16.82 -0.68 2.16
CA VAL A 274 -17.02 -0.62 3.63
C VAL A 274 -15.86 0.10 4.29
N ALA A 275 -14.63 -0.33 4.05
CA ALA A 275 -13.44 0.23 4.68
C ALA A 275 -13.27 1.73 4.38
N PHE A 276 -13.53 2.17 3.15
CA PHE A 276 -13.47 3.60 2.81
C PHE A 276 -14.53 4.41 3.55
N LYS A 277 -15.73 3.84 3.78
CA LYS A 277 -16.75 4.50 4.61
C LYS A 277 -16.31 4.61 6.07
N GLU A 278 -15.70 3.57 6.62
CA GLU A 278 -15.12 3.59 7.96
C GLU A 278 -13.99 4.63 8.07
N ALA A 279 -13.12 4.71 7.07
CA ALA A 279 -12.02 5.67 7.04
C ALA A 279 -12.46 7.16 6.99
N MET A 280 -13.72 7.44 6.64
CA MET A 280 -14.30 8.78 6.69
C MET A 280 -14.81 9.18 8.07
N THR A 281 -14.87 8.27 9.03
CA THR A 281 -15.45 8.54 10.35
C THR A 281 -14.47 9.29 11.28
N PRO A 282 -14.98 10.06 12.28
CA PRO A 282 -14.12 10.65 13.30
C PRO A 282 -13.29 9.61 14.06
N GLU A 283 -13.87 8.47 14.37
CA GLU A 283 -13.22 7.38 15.12
C GLU A 283 -11.98 6.85 14.38
N PHE A 284 -12.03 6.80 13.06
CA PHE A 284 -10.86 6.42 12.26
C PHE A 284 -9.74 7.48 12.33
N LYS A 285 -10.09 8.76 12.36
CA LYS A 285 -9.11 9.84 12.54
C LYS A 285 -8.44 9.75 13.90
N ASP A 286 -9.24 9.56 14.96
CA ASP A 286 -8.73 9.38 16.33
C ASP A 286 -7.80 8.15 16.42
N TYR A 287 -8.17 7.05 15.76
CA TYR A 287 -7.34 5.85 15.66
C TYR A 287 -5.99 6.14 14.99
N GLN A 288 -5.96 6.85 13.87
CA GLN A 288 -4.72 7.18 13.18
C GLN A 288 -3.84 8.16 13.97
N ALA A 289 -4.45 9.14 14.63
CA ALA A 289 -3.73 10.05 15.54
C ALA A 289 -3.09 9.29 16.72
N GLN A 290 -3.82 8.32 17.30
CA GLN A 290 -3.30 7.46 18.35
C GLN A 290 -2.17 6.56 17.85
N THR A 291 -2.28 6.06 16.61
CA THR A 291 -1.22 5.25 15.97
C THR A 291 0.09 6.04 15.88
N LEU A 292 0.03 7.32 15.47
CA LEU A 292 1.21 8.19 15.46
C LEU A 292 1.76 8.44 16.87
N ALA A 293 0.89 8.70 17.82
CA ALA A 293 1.29 8.93 19.22
C ALA A 293 2.02 7.70 19.78
N ASN A 294 1.52 6.50 19.50
CA ASN A 294 2.14 5.23 19.90
C ASN A 294 3.51 5.02 19.24
N ALA A 295 3.62 5.25 17.93
CA ALA A 295 4.90 5.11 17.22
C ALA A 295 5.97 6.05 17.79
N ARG A 296 5.60 7.31 18.07
CA ARG A 296 6.49 8.29 18.70
C ARG A 296 6.88 7.90 20.13
N ALA A 297 5.94 7.35 20.91
CA ALA A 297 6.20 6.88 22.26
C ALA A 297 7.17 5.68 22.26
N ILE A 298 7.02 4.74 21.33
CA ILE A 298 7.94 3.61 21.16
C ILE A 298 9.32 4.14 20.77
N ALA A 299 9.42 5.03 19.78
CA ALA A 299 10.68 5.63 19.35
C ALA A 299 11.40 6.31 20.52
N LYS A 300 10.68 7.16 21.28
CA LYS A 300 11.21 7.84 22.47
C LYS A 300 11.71 6.83 23.52
N GLY A 301 10.90 5.82 23.83
CA GLY A 301 11.26 4.82 24.83
C GLY A 301 12.48 3.98 24.45
N LEU A 302 12.71 3.74 23.15
CA LEU A 302 13.90 3.06 22.64
C LEU A 302 15.13 3.96 22.75
N LEU A 303 15.03 5.21 22.35
CA LEU A 303 16.13 6.20 22.47
C LEU A 303 16.55 6.40 23.93
N GLU A 304 15.61 6.53 24.86
CA GLU A 304 15.88 6.65 26.31
C GLU A 304 16.60 5.41 26.90
N ARG A 305 16.48 4.26 26.22
CA ARG A 305 17.18 3.01 26.59
C ARG A 305 18.50 2.81 25.86
N GLY A 306 18.98 3.82 25.12
CA GLY A 306 20.25 3.77 24.43
C GLY A 306 20.23 2.96 23.13
N TYR A 307 19.06 2.80 22.51
CA TYR A 307 18.97 2.30 21.15
C TYR A 307 19.01 3.44 20.15
N SER A 308 19.53 3.18 18.97
CA SER A 308 19.54 4.13 17.85
C SER A 308 18.35 3.87 16.91
N ILE A 309 17.76 4.94 16.40
CA ILE A 309 16.69 4.87 15.40
C ILE A 309 17.16 5.58 14.15
N VAL A 310 17.03 4.93 13.00
CA VAL A 310 17.36 5.54 11.70
C VAL A 310 16.57 6.84 11.54
N SER A 311 17.24 7.90 11.10
CA SER A 311 16.71 9.27 11.04
C SER A 311 16.28 9.88 12.39
N GLY A 312 16.65 9.29 13.52
CA GLY A 312 16.44 9.84 14.87
C GLY A 312 15.00 9.81 15.38
N GLY A 313 14.05 9.15 14.67
CA GLY A 313 12.65 9.07 15.11
C GLY A 313 11.67 8.71 14.01
N THR A 314 10.39 9.06 14.20
CA THR A 314 9.34 8.78 13.23
C THR A 314 8.30 9.89 13.11
N ASP A 315 7.81 10.10 11.89
CA ASP A 315 6.70 10.99 11.55
C ASP A 315 5.46 10.22 11.05
N ASN A 316 5.52 8.88 11.05
CA ASN A 316 4.43 8.00 10.62
C ASN A 316 4.26 6.81 11.59
N HIS A 317 3.63 5.72 11.16
CA HIS A 317 3.30 4.56 12.00
C HIS A 317 4.45 3.58 12.20
N LEU A 318 5.54 3.69 11.47
CA LEU A 318 6.69 2.79 11.54
C LEU A 318 7.95 3.51 12.04
N LEU A 319 8.89 2.74 12.54
CA LEU A 319 10.24 3.19 12.87
C LEU A 319 11.25 2.10 12.45
N LEU A 320 12.50 2.51 12.26
CA LEU A 320 13.60 1.63 11.91
C LEU A 320 14.62 1.64 13.04
N LEU A 321 14.76 0.51 13.71
CA LEU A 321 15.74 0.33 14.77
C LEU A 321 17.11 0.05 14.15
N ASP A 322 18.12 0.86 14.48
CA ASP A 322 19.49 0.63 14.09
C ASP A 322 20.16 -0.32 15.09
N LEU A 323 20.66 -1.44 14.58
CA LEU A 323 21.30 -2.48 15.38
C LEU A 323 22.81 -2.62 15.11
N VAL A 324 23.40 -1.73 14.33
CA VAL A 324 24.81 -1.82 13.93
C VAL A 324 25.73 -1.92 15.17
N ASP A 325 25.47 -1.13 16.20
CA ASP A 325 26.27 -1.10 17.43
C ASP A 325 25.83 -2.15 18.49
N LYS A 326 24.92 -3.05 18.17
CA LYS A 326 24.36 -4.00 19.13
C LYS A 326 24.87 -5.44 18.97
N ASP A 327 25.77 -5.67 18.01
CA ASP A 327 26.33 -6.99 17.69
C ASP A 327 25.26 -8.07 17.44
N ILE A 328 24.11 -7.63 16.89
CA ILE A 328 22.99 -8.50 16.52
C ILE A 328 22.49 -8.12 15.11
N THR A 329 22.22 -9.14 14.29
CA THR A 329 21.63 -8.91 12.98
C THR A 329 20.13 -8.65 13.08
N GLY A 330 19.56 -7.90 12.13
CA GLY A 330 18.10 -7.71 12.03
C GLY A 330 17.34 -9.04 12.02
N LYS A 331 17.85 -10.05 11.29
CA LYS A 331 17.27 -11.40 11.26
C LYS A 331 17.25 -12.08 12.64
N ALA A 332 18.31 -11.93 13.43
CA ALA A 332 18.35 -12.50 14.77
C ALA A 332 17.45 -11.71 15.73
N ALA A 333 17.38 -10.40 15.59
CA ALA A 333 16.48 -9.56 16.36
C ALA A 333 15.00 -9.85 16.06
N ASP A 334 14.64 -10.11 14.80
CA ASP A 334 13.29 -10.51 14.38
C ASP A 334 12.90 -11.88 14.98
N ALA A 335 13.82 -12.84 14.98
CA ALA A 335 13.55 -14.18 15.51
C ALA A 335 13.40 -14.21 17.05
N ALA A 336 14.07 -13.31 17.77
CA ALA A 336 14.10 -13.32 19.24
C ALA A 336 12.72 -13.01 19.89
N PRO A 337 11.94 -12.01 19.46
CA PRO A 337 10.62 -11.73 20.02
C PRO A 337 9.63 -12.88 19.85
N VAL A 338 9.67 -13.57 18.70
CA VAL A 338 8.80 -14.72 18.40
C VAL A 338 8.99 -15.84 19.43
N SER A 339 10.23 -16.02 19.93
CA SER A 339 10.57 -17.08 20.89
C SER A 339 10.23 -16.74 22.34
N TYR A 340 10.21 -15.46 22.72
CA TYR A 340 10.16 -15.04 24.13
C TYR A 340 8.97 -14.17 24.53
N THR A 341 8.34 -13.45 23.59
CA THR A 341 7.38 -12.40 23.97
C THR A 341 6.11 -12.39 23.13
N HIS A 342 5.92 -13.34 22.21
CA HIS A 342 4.83 -13.32 21.26
C HIS A 342 4.75 -11.99 20.46
N LEU A 343 5.89 -11.36 20.23
CA LEU A 343 6.04 -10.17 19.39
C LEU A 343 6.57 -10.60 18.03
N ARG A 344 6.00 -10.05 16.97
CA ARG A 344 6.55 -10.17 15.61
C ARG A 344 6.93 -8.81 15.10
N ALA A 345 8.16 -8.68 14.63
CA ALA A 345 8.63 -7.54 13.87
C ALA A 345 9.19 -8.08 12.55
N HIS A 346 8.60 -7.75 11.45
CA HIS A 346 9.12 -8.10 10.13
C HIS A 346 8.90 -6.97 9.15
N GLU A 347 9.93 -6.32 8.85
CA GLU A 347 10.37 -5.68 7.62
C GLU A 347 11.82 -5.31 7.87
N THR A 348 12.64 -6.35 8.00
CA THR A 348 14.07 -6.18 8.14
C THR A 348 14.60 -5.83 6.76
N LEU A 349 14.87 -4.59 6.58
CA LEU A 349 15.89 -4.22 5.64
C LEU A 349 17.24 -4.53 6.26
N ILE A 350 17.98 -5.26 5.56
CA ILE A 350 19.32 -5.79 5.80
C ILE A 350 20.28 -4.76 6.36
#